data_9ae9534f2597541ccf48e69bcea6e638
#
_entry.id   9ae9534f2597541ccf48e69bcea6e638
#
_cell.length_a   1.000
_cell.length_b   1.000
_cell.length_c   1.000
_cell.angle_alpha   90.00
_cell.angle_beta   90.00
_cell.angle_gamma   90.00
#
_symmetry.space_group_name_H-M   'P 1'
#
loop_
_entity.id
_entity.type
_entity.pdbx_description
1 polymer ?
#
loop_
_entity_poly.entity_id
_entity_poly.type
_entity_poly.pdbx_seq_one_letter_code
_entity_poly.pdbx_strand_id
1 'polypeptide(L)'
;MFITNDIRYVGVNDHEIDLFEGQYVVPAGMAYNSYLILDRKTALFDSVDIRFRDEWLNNISSELNGRKVDYFIIQHMEPDHSSSIVEFMKANPDTVIVGNAKTFAMLDQFFEDVPANVRQTVKAGDTLELGTHVLNFVFAPMVHWPEVMMTYDSTDKVLFSADAFGKFGANDVEDPEGWACEAARYYIGIVGKYGTQVQNVLKKAAALDIKTICALHGPVLTGDLNTYLDLYNKWSSYEPDKNGVAIAYTSVYGHTKAAALSLAEQLKAKGVKIEVFDLARDDMAEAVEAAFRFDRLVLATTTYNADIFPFMRHFVEHLTERNFQKRRVAIIENGSWAPTAKKVILGLLEGCKDLTIAENCVTIKSALNAETRETLAKLAEEFAC
;
A
#
# COMPACT_ATOMS: atom_id res chain seq x y z
N MET A 1 5.99 -14.94 -19.19
CA MET A 1 4.56 -15.36 -19.06
C MET A 1 3.70 -14.54 -20.02
N PHE A 2 2.72 -15.18 -20.68
CA PHE A 2 1.78 -14.51 -21.59
C PHE A 2 0.64 -13.88 -20.81
N ILE A 3 0.37 -12.60 -21.03
CA ILE A 3 -0.80 -11.87 -20.51
C ILE A 3 -1.90 -11.88 -21.57
N THR A 4 -1.54 -11.51 -22.79
CA THR A 4 -2.36 -11.65 -24.00
C THR A 4 -1.51 -12.29 -25.12
N ASN A 5 -1.99 -12.28 -26.36
CA ASN A 5 -1.19 -12.76 -27.49
C ASN A 5 0.07 -11.94 -27.76
N ASP A 6 0.03 -10.64 -27.43
CA ASP A 6 1.09 -9.69 -27.75
C ASP A 6 1.74 -9.07 -26.50
N ILE A 7 1.13 -9.21 -25.31
CA ILE A 7 1.65 -8.68 -24.05
C ILE A 7 2.33 -9.78 -23.25
N ARG A 8 3.56 -9.50 -22.81
CA ARG A 8 4.43 -10.40 -22.03
C ARG A 8 4.79 -9.80 -20.70
N TYR A 9 4.86 -10.64 -19.68
CA TYR A 9 5.51 -10.31 -18.42
C TYR A 9 7.00 -10.61 -18.53
N VAL A 10 7.84 -9.63 -18.18
CA VAL A 10 9.30 -9.73 -18.20
C VAL A 10 9.95 -9.30 -16.87
N GLY A 11 9.15 -9.13 -15.82
CA GLY A 11 9.61 -8.77 -14.48
C GLY A 11 10.36 -9.88 -13.75
N VAL A 12 10.67 -9.64 -12.49
CA VAL A 12 11.48 -10.52 -11.62
C VAL A 12 10.84 -10.66 -10.24
N ASN A 13 11.28 -11.68 -9.47
CA ASN A 13 10.89 -11.91 -8.09
C ASN A 13 12.12 -11.80 -7.17
N ASP A 14 12.00 -11.01 -6.10
CA ASP A 14 13.02 -10.85 -5.06
C ASP A 14 12.63 -11.67 -3.83
N HIS A 15 13.36 -12.76 -3.58
CA HIS A 15 13.18 -13.63 -2.41
C HIS A 15 14.15 -13.30 -1.26
N GLU A 16 15.05 -12.34 -1.47
CA GLU A 16 16.11 -12.01 -0.51
C GLU A 16 15.83 -10.74 0.30
N ILE A 17 14.88 -9.92 -0.17
CA ILE A 17 14.49 -8.71 0.54
C ILE A 17 13.78 -9.06 1.85
N ASP A 18 14.23 -8.45 2.97
CA ASP A 18 13.60 -8.59 4.28
C ASP A 18 12.69 -7.39 4.61
N LEU A 19 13.06 -6.19 4.17
CA LEU A 19 12.31 -4.95 4.40
C LEU A 19 12.12 -4.18 3.08
N PHE A 20 10.87 -4.07 2.62
CA PHE A 20 10.52 -3.17 1.52
C PHE A 20 10.50 -1.71 2.02
N GLU A 21 11.00 -0.77 1.22
CA GLU A 21 11.25 0.63 1.61
C GLU A 21 12.00 0.78 2.95
N GLY A 22 12.76 -0.25 3.37
CA GLY A 22 13.51 -0.26 4.62
C GLY A 22 12.62 -0.30 5.88
N GLN A 23 11.32 -0.57 5.78
CA GLN A 23 10.38 -0.53 6.90
C GLN A 23 9.31 -1.63 6.90
N TYR A 24 8.89 -2.15 5.75
CA TYR A 24 7.83 -3.14 5.67
C TYR A 24 8.41 -4.54 5.61
N VAL A 25 8.15 -5.37 6.62
CA VAL A 25 8.55 -6.77 6.64
C VAL A 25 7.83 -7.54 5.51
N VAL A 26 8.57 -8.18 4.61
CA VAL A 26 8.03 -8.89 3.46
C VAL A 26 8.53 -10.33 3.39
N PRO A 27 8.01 -11.22 4.24
CA PRO A 27 8.51 -12.60 4.34
C PRO A 27 8.27 -13.43 3.08
N ALA A 28 7.32 -13.03 2.24
CA ALA A 28 7.06 -13.63 0.94
C ALA A 28 7.89 -12.98 -0.21
N GLY A 29 8.86 -12.12 0.13
CA GLY A 29 9.64 -11.38 -0.87
C GLY A 29 8.85 -10.27 -1.56
N MET A 30 9.28 -9.89 -2.76
CA MET A 30 8.67 -8.83 -3.56
C MET A 30 8.74 -9.17 -5.05
N ALA A 31 7.74 -8.77 -5.82
CA ALA A 31 7.79 -8.80 -7.27
C ALA A 31 8.07 -7.41 -7.82
N TYR A 32 9.00 -7.28 -8.76
CA TYR A 32 9.21 -6.07 -9.56
C TYR A 32 8.77 -6.36 -10.98
N ASN A 33 7.59 -5.86 -11.33
CA ASN A 33 6.93 -6.19 -12.58
C ASN A 33 7.37 -5.25 -13.70
N SER A 34 7.64 -5.83 -14.84
CA SER A 34 7.89 -5.14 -16.10
C SER A 34 7.15 -5.87 -17.22
N TYR A 35 6.73 -5.15 -18.24
CA TYR A 35 5.88 -5.69 -19.28
C TYR A 35 6.39 -5.29 -20.66
N LEU A 36 6.10 -6.12 -21.66
CA LEU A 36 6.51 -5.91 -23.04
C LEU A 36 5.34 -6.12 -23.97
N ILE A 37 5.07 -5.16 -24.84
CA ILE A 37 4.10 -5.31 -25.96
C ILE A 37 4.87 -5.53 -27.25
N LEU A 38 4.56 -6.64 -27.93
CA LEU A 38 5.16 -7.08 -29.19
C LEU A 38 4.20 -6.81 -30.37
N ASP A 39 4.16 -5.58 -30.85
CA ASP A 39 3.37 -5.19 -32.03
C ASP A 39 4.32 -4.80 -33.19
N ARG A 40 3.89 -4.04 -34.18
CA ARG A 40 4.77 -3.49 -35.24
C ARG A 40 5.92 -2.71 -34.63
N LYS A 41 5.63 -1.90 -33.63
CA LYS A 41 6.59 -1.30 -32.70
C LYS A 41 6.50 -1.99 -31.36
N THR A 42 7.61 -2.15 -30.70
CA THR A 42 7.70 -2.81 -29.39
C THR A 42 7.75 -1.76 -28.28
N ALA A 43 6.95 -1.93 -27.25
CA ALA A 43 6.97 -1.07 -26.07
C ALA A 43 7.31 -1.86 -24.81
N LEU A 44 8.28 -1.39 -24.04
CA LEU A 44 8.68 -1.88 -22.73
C LEU A 44 8.12 -0.95 -21.65
N PHE A 45 7.66 -1.49 -20.53
CA PHE A 45 7.09 -0.73 -19.39
C PHE A 45 7.90 -0.94 -18.15
N ASP A 46 8.40 0.16 -17.60
CA ASP A 46 9.18 0.26 -16.38
C ASP A 46 10.36 -0.74 -16.31
N SER A 47 11.28 -0.52 -15.41
CA SER A 47 12.37 -1.44 -15.16
C SER A 47 12.21 -2.15 -13.82
N VAL A 48 13.28 -2.68 -13.28
CA VAL A 48 13.32 -3.39 -12.00
C VAL A 48 14.46 -2.87 -11.14
N ASP A 49 14.49 -3.26 -9.87
CA ASP A 49 15.59 -3.02 -8.95
C ASP A 49 16.93 -3.46 -9.58
N ILE A 50 17.97 -2.67 -9.39
CA ILE A 50 19.30 -2.86 -10.01
C ILE A 50 19.93 -4.23 -9.71
N ARG A 51 19.59 -4.84 -8.57
CA ARG A 51 20.07 -6.18 -8.18
C ARG A 51 19.63 -7.26 -9.16
N PHE A 52 18.48 -7.06 -9.82
CA PHE A 52 17.87 -8.02 -10.75
C PHE A 52 18.04 -7.60 -12.23
N ARG A 53 18.83 -6.59 -12.52
CA ARG A 53 19.08 -6.05 -13.85
C ARG A 53 19.38 -7.14 -14.89
N ASP A 54 20.32 -8.05 -14.58
CA ASP A 54 20.78 -9.04 -15.54
C ASP A 54 19.70 -10.09 -15.86
N GLU A 55 18.93 -10.49 -14.86
CA GLU A 55 17.77 -11.38 -15.04
C GLU A 55 16.70 -10.71 -15.90
N TRP A 56 16.37 -9.46 -15.59
CA TRP A 56 15.39 -8.67 -16.34
C TRP A 56 15.78 -8.46 -17.79
N LEU A 57 17.04 -8.12 -18.07
CA LEU A 57 17.55 -7.98 -19.45
C LEU A 57 17.50 -9.30 -20.22
N ASN A 58 17.76 -10.43 -19.57
CA ASN A 58 17.63 -11.75 -20.17
C ASN A 58 16.16 -12.09 -20.46
N ASN A 59 15.23 -11.76 -19.56
CA ASN A 59 13.78 -11.95 -19.77
C ASN A 59 13.30 -11.17 -20.99
N ILE A 60 13.70 -9.89 -21.12
CA ILE A 60 13.38 -9.05 -22.28
C ILE A 60 13.96 -9.66 -23.57
N SER A 61 15.25 -10.01 -23.58
CA SER A 61 15.92 -10.54 -24.75
C SER A 61 15.27 -11.84 -25.26
N SER A 62 14.85 -12.72 -24.34
CA SER A 62 14.17 -13.97 -24.66
C SER A 62 12.83 -13.73 -25.36
N GLU A 63 12.03 -12.78 -24.89
CA GLU A 63 10.71 -12.48 -25.47
C GLU A 63 10.83 -11.69 -26.79
N LEU A 64 11.83 -10.83 -26.92
CA LEU A 64 12.08 -10.06 -28.13
C LEU A 64 12.44 -10.91 -29.35
N ASN A 65 13.08 -12.04 -29.15
CA ASN A 65 13.52 -12.95 -30.23
C ASN A 65 14.23 -12.21 -31.40
N GLY A 66 15.17 -11.32 -31.04
CA GLY A 66 15.96 -10.53 -32.00
C GLY A 66 15.30 -9.21 -32.47
N ARG A 67 14.11 -8.88 -32.02
CA ARG A 67 13.47 -7.58 -32.25
C ARG A 67 14.13 -6.52 -31.34
N LYS A 68 13.95 -5.23 -31.72
CA LYS A 68 14.37 -4.11 -30.89
C LYS A 68 13.18 -3.55 -30.10
N VAL A 69 13.47 -2.89 -28.99
CA VAL A 69 12.50 -2.08 -28.25
C VAL A 69 12.46 -0.68 -28.89
N ASP A 70 11.31 -0.29 -29.40
CA ASP A 70 11.12 1.05 -29.99
C ASP A 70 10.85 2.11 -28.91
N TYR A 71 10.03 1.76 -27.90
CA TYR A 71 9.62 2.66 -26.83
C TYR A 71 9.88 2.03 -25.46
N PHE A 72 10.40 2.83 -24.55
CA PHE A 72 10.52 2.48 -23.14
C PHE A 72 9.65 3.45 -22.34
N ILE A 73 8.50 2.98 -21.87
CA ILE A 73 7.50 3.78 -21.14
C ILE A 73 7.83 3.72 -19.66
N ILE A 74 8.08 4.88 -19.05
CA ILE A 74 8.36 5.00 -17.62
C ILE A 74 7.13 5.59 -16.95
N GLN A 75 6.45 4.78 -16.16
CA GLN A 75 5.25 5.16 -15.43
C GLN A 75 5.59 5.68 -14.02
N HIS A 76 6.66 5.14 -13.42
CA HIS A 76 7.10 5.45 -12.07
C HIS A 76 8.62 5.52 -11.94
N MET A 77 9.11 6.46 -11.13
CA MET A 77 10.54 6.75 -10.99
C MET A 77 11.15 6.23 -9.68
N GLU A 78 10.40 5.51 -8.85
CA GLU A 78 10.96 4.87 -7.68
C GLU A 78 12.08 3.89 -8.09
N PRO A 79 13.19 3.81 -7.32
CA PRO A 79 14.37 3.04 -7.75
C PRO A 79 14.13 1.56 -8.03
N ASP A 80 13.15 0.92 -7.40
CA ASP A 80 12.78 -0.47 -7.68
C ASP A 80 12.10 -0.67 -9.05
N HIS A 81 11.69 0.42 -9.72
CA HIS A 81 11.17 0.43 -11.09
C HIS A 81 12.04 1.24 -12.07
N SER A 82 13.02 2.00 -11.57
CA SER A 82 13.80 2.90 -12.42
C SER A 82 15.30 2.65 -12.43
N SER A 83 15.86 1.97 -11.43
CA SER A 83 17.32 1.86 -11.28
C SER A 83 18.03 1.07 -12.38
N SER A 84 17.33 0.26 -13.16
CA SER A 84 17.89 -0.49 -14.30
C SER A 84 17.75 0.23 -15.65
N ILE A 85 17.16 1.46 -15.70
CA ILE A 85 16.94 2.22 -16.94
C ILE A 85 18.27 2.48 -17.68
N VAL A 86 19.30 2.94 -17.00
CA VAL A 86 20.59 3.30 -17.62
C VAL A 86 21.25 2.09 -18.27
N GLU A 87 21.19 0.93 -17.62
CA GLU A 87 21.80 -0.29 -18.14
C GLU A 87 21.05 -0.80 -19.38
N PHE A 88 19.72 -0.68 -19.39
CA PHE A 88 18.93 -0.97 -20.58
C PHE A 88 19.28 -0.01 -21.73
N MET A 89 19.37 1.29 -21.47
CA MET A 89 19.67 2.30 -22.49
C MET A 89 21.09 2.20 -23.06
N LYS A 90 22.07 1.74 -22.29
CA LYS A 90 23.41 1.43 -22.80
C LYS A 90 23.39 0.34 -23.87
N ALA A 91 22.56 -0.68 -23.68
CA ALA A 91 22.40 -1.78 -24.64
C ALA A 91 21.46 -1.42 -25.80
N ASN A 92 20.55 -0.44 -25.62
CA ASN A 92 19.50 -0.06 -26.57
C ASN A 92 19.44 1.47 -26.77
N PRO A 93 20.52 2.10 -27.30
CA PRO A 93 20.67 3.57 -27.34
C PRO A 93 19.67 4.29 -28.26
N ASP A 94 19.05 3.57 -29.18
CA ASP A 94 18.05 4.10 -30.13
C ASP A 94 16.61 4.07 -29.59
N THR A 95 16.38 3.42 -28.44
CA THR A 95 15.05 3.31 -27.83
C THR A 95 14.57 4.68 -27.34
N VAL A 96 13.34 5.04 -27.69
CA VAL A 96 12.73 6.30 -27.25
C VAL A 96 12.10 6.10 -25.87
N ILE A 97 12.58 6.86 -24.89
CA ILE A 97 12.01 6.89 -23.53
C ILE A 97 10.76 7.77 -23.58
N VAL A 98 9.64 7.22 -23.14
CA VAL A 98 8.34 7.91 -23.04
C VAL A 98 8.00 8.13 -21.57
N GLY A 99 7.76 9.39 -21.20
CA GLY A 99 7.40 9.77 -19.83
C GLY A 99 6.79 11.17 -19.81
N ASN A 100 6.33 11.61 -18.66
CA ASN A 100 5.87 12.99 -18.52
C ASN A 100 7.02 13.93 -18.10
N ALA A 101 6.77 15.23 -18.04
CA ALA A 101 7.80 16.21 -17.73
C ALA A 101 8.42 16.02 -16.33
N LYS A 102 7.66 15.53 -15.35
CA LYS A 102 8.19 15.25 -14.01
C LYS A 102 9.03 13.97 -14.00
N THR A 103 8.63 12.94 -14.76
CA THR A 103 9.44 11.74 -14.99
C THR A 103 10.83 12.11 -15.46
N PHE A 104 10.96 12.98 -16.48
CA PHE A 104 12.26 13.40 -16.98
C PHE A 104 13.05 14.29 -16.00
N ALA A 105 12.37 15.14 -15.23
CA ALA A 105 13.03 15.90 -14.18
C ALA A 105 13.63 15.00 -13.09
N MET A 106 12.91 13.93 -12.71
CA MET A 106 13.41 12.93 -11.75
C MET A 106 14.51 12.05 -12.37
N LEU A 107 14.36 11.67 -13.63
CA LEU A 107 15.37 10.92 -14.37
C LEU A 107 16.72 11.64 -14.35
N ASP A 108 16.72 12.97 -14.55
CA ASP A 108 17.92 13.80 -14.48
C ASP A 108 18.50 13.95 -13.06
N GLN A 109 17.67 13.73 -12.02
CA GLN A 109 18.12 13.72 -10.62
C GLN A 109 18.79 12.40 -10.22
N PHE A 110 18.29 11.29 -10.76
CA PHE A 110 18.81 9.95 -10.46
C PHE A 110 19.99 9.56 -11.35
N PHE A 111 20.01 10.01 -12.64
CA PHE A 111 20.93 9.48 -13.64
C PHE A 111 21.49 10.61 -14.53
N GLU A 112 22.81 10.70 -14.60
CA GLU A 112 23.52 11.70 -15.44
C GLU A 112 23.60 11.28 -16.92
N ASP A 113 23.51 9.98 -17.23
CA ASP A 113 23.90 9.39 -18.51
C ASP A 113 22.73 9.08 -19.47
N VAL A 114 21.51 9.57 -19.22
CA VAL A 114 20.37 9.33 -20.13
C VAL A 114 20.18 10.48 -21.10
N PRO A 115 20.46 10.29 -22.42
CA PRO A 115 20.44 11.37 -23.39
C PRO A 115 19.06 12.01 -23.56
N ALA A 116 19.02 13.34 -23.67
CA ALA A 116 17.77 14.09 -23.86
C ALA A 116 17.13 13.89 -25.24
N ASN A 117 17.93 13.56 -26.26
CA ASN A 117 17.46 13.42 -27.66
C ASN A 117 16.64 12.15 -27.92
N VAL A 118 16.61 11.20 -26.98
CA VAL A 118 15.79 9.98 -27.07
C VAL A 118 14.56 10.05 -26.15
N ARG A 119 14.14 11.23 -25.71
CA ARG A 119 13.01 11.42 -24.79
C ARG A 119 11.79 11.96 -25.51
N GLN A 120 10.65 11.33 -25.30
CA GLN A 120 9.34 11.78 -25.75
C GLN A 120 8.45 12.14 -24.55
N THR A 121 8.19 13.43 -24.38
CA THR A 121 7.29 13.90 -23.31
C THR A 121 5.84 13.77 -23.73
N VAL A 122 5.04 13.11 -22.88
CA VAL A 122 3.59 12.95 -23.06
C VAL A 122 2.81 13.75 -22.03
N LYS A 123 1.54 14.03 -22.34
CA LYS A 123 0.55 14.70 -21.49
C LYS A 123 -0.61 13.76 -21.22
N ALA A 124 -1.42 14.11 -20.22
CA ALA A 124 -2.63 13.37 -19.94
C ALA A 124 -3.57 13.38 -21.15
N GLY A 125 -3.99 12.19 -21.59
CA GLY A 125 -4.86 12.01 -22.76
C GLY A 125 -4.12 11.89 -24.09
N ASP A 126 -2.78 12.06 -24.12
CA ASP A 126 -2.01 11.73 -25.32
C ASP A 126 -2.06 10.22 -25.59
N THR A 127 -1.85 9.86 -26.86
CA THR A 127 -1.83 8.46 -27.31
C THR A 127 -0.52 8.12 -28.00
N LEU A 128 -0.16 6.83 -27.97
CA LEU A 128 0.97 6.26 -28.71
C LEU A 128 0.52 5.02 -29.47
N GLU A 129 0.66 5.05 -30.78
CA GLU A 129 0.33 3.92 -31.66
C GLU A 129 1.54 3.01 -31.87
N LEU A 130 1.39 1.72 -31.57
CA LEU A 130 2.41 0.71 -31.81
C LEU A 130 2.19 -0.06 -33.11
N GLY A 131 0.99 0.05 -33.64
CA GLY A 131 0.53 -0.67 -34.82
C GLY A 131 -0.94 -1.06 -34.67
N THR A 132 -1.21 -2.18 -34.04
CA THR A 132 -2.54 -2.62 -33.62
C THR A 132 -2.89 -2.04 -32.25
N HIS A 133 -1.93 -2.01 -31.34
CA HIS A 133 -2.10 -1.48 -29.99
C HIS A 133 -2.05 0.04 -29.98
N VAL A 134 -2.98 0.65 -29.21
CA VAL A 134 -3.06 2.09 -28.97
C VAL A 134 -3.03 2.36 -27.48
N LEU A 135 -1.94 2.97 -27.04
CA LEU A 135 -1.67 3.29 -25.64
C LEU A 135 -2.22 4.69 -25.32
N ASN A 136 -2.96 4.81 -24.23
CA ASN A 136 -3.53 6.06 -23.74
C ASN A 136 -2.93 6.40 -22.37
N PHE A 137 -2.36 7.58 -22.21
CA PHE A 137 -1.69 7.97 -20.96
C PHE A 137 -2.66 8.63 -19.97
N VAL A 138 -2.79 8.04 -18.79
CA VAL A 138 -3.67 8.48 -17.69
C VAL A 138 -2.81 8.92 -16.51
N PHE A 139 -2.74 10.22 -16.26
CA PHE A 139 -1.93 10.72 -15.15
C PHE A 139 -2.60 10.46 -13.80
N ALA A 140 -1.80 9.90 -12.89
CA ALA A 140 -2.17 9.51 -11.53
C ALA A 140 -1.24 10.15 -10.48
N PRO A 141 -1.08 11.50 -10.47
CA PRO A 141 -0.12 12.16 -9.59
C PRO A 141 -0.44 11.86 -8.12
N MET A 142 0.58 11.60 -7.32
CA MET A 142 0.53 11.20 -5.91
C MET A 142 -0.14 9.85 -5.66
N VAL A 143 -0.15 8.97 -6.66
CA VAL A 143 -0.53 7.57 -6.49
C VAL A 143 0.67 6.66 -6.86
N HIS A 144 1.82 6.65 -6.08
CA HIS A 144 1.94 7.47 -4.83
C HIS A 144 2.95 8.63 -4.97
N TRP A 145 3.68 8.78 -6.07
CA TRP A 145 4.61 9.87 -6.36
C TRP A 145 4.01 10.88 -7.37
N PRO A 146 4.58 12.12 -7.45
CA PRO A 146 3.96 13.20 -8.23
C PRO A 146 4.04 13.04 -9.75
N GLU A 147 4.93 12.19 -10.27
CA GLU A 147 5.11 11.92 -11.70
C GLU A 147 4.31 10.73 -12.19
N VAL A 148 3.72 9.92 -11.30
CA VAL A 148 3.07 8.67 -11.67
C VAL A 148 2.05 8.87 -12.78
N MET A 149 2.19 8.06 -13.82
CA MET A 149 1.19 7.89 -14.88
C MET A 149 0.87 6.41 -15.08
N MET A 150 -0.34 6.13 -15.43
CA MET A 150 -0.81 4.82 -15.88
C MET A 150 -0.95 4.82 -17.38
N THR A 151 -0.88 3.65 -17.98
CA THR A 151 -1.06 3.49 -19.43
C THR A 151 -2.19 2.50 -19.70
N TYR A 152 -3.19 2.92 -20.47
CA TYR A 152 -4.28 2.05 -20.88
C TYR A 152 -4.11 1.65 -22.35
N ASP A 153 -3.94 0.36 -22.59
CA ASP A 153 -4.03 -0.21 -23.92
C ASP A 153 -5.50 -0.47 -24.28
N SER A 154 -5.99 0.29 -25.24
CA SER A 154 -7.40 0.21 -25.66
C SER A 154 -7.71 -1.00 -26.55
N THR A 155 -6.71 -1.67 -27.08
CA THR A 155 -6.84 -2.84 -27.96
C THR A 155 -7.16 -4.11 -27.15
N ASP A 156 -6.30 -4.47 -26.22
CA ASP A 156 -6.50 -5.64 -25.36
C ASP A 156 -7.19 -5.28 -24.03
N LYS A 157 -7.51 -3.98 -23.82
CA LYS A 157 -8.19 -3.46 -22.62
C LYS A 157 -7.40 -3.72 -21.33
N VAL A 158 -6.10 -3.53 -21.41
CA VAL A 158 -5.14 -3.71 -20.33
C VAL A 158 -4.77 -2.37 -19.71
N LEU A 159 -4.88 -2.25 -18.40
CA LEU A 159 -4.38 -1.11 -17.65
C LEU A 159 -3.03 -1.48 -17.01
N PHE A 160 -1.97 -0.82 -17.42
CA PHE A 160 -0.70 -0.78 -16.70
C PHE A 160 -0.80 0.32 -15.65
N SER A 161 -0.93 -0.07 -14.39
CA SER A 161 -1.45 0.79 -13.32
C SER A 161 -0.38 1.42 -12.44
N ALA A 162 0.90 1.35 -12.81
CA ALA A 162 2.00 1.63 -11.92
C ALA A 162 1.82 0.86 -10.59
N ASP A 163 2.05 1.46 -9.45
CA ASP A 163 1.92 0.80 -8.14
C ASP A 163 0.48 0.58 -7.68
N ALA A 164 -0.47 1.27 -8.30
CA ALA A 164 -1.86 1.04 -7.94
C ALA A 164 -2.28 -0.40 -8.23
N PHE A 165 -3.02 -0.99 -7.30
CA PHE A 165 -3.42 -2.40 -7.28
C PHE A 165 -2.28 -3.39 -7.05
N GLY A 166 -1.09 -2.90 -6.66
CA GLY A 166 0.03 -3.72 -6.21
C GLY A 166 -0.21 -4.36 -4.85
N LYS A 167 0.63 -5.32 -4.51
CA LYS A 167 0.67 -5.99 -3.20
C LYS A 167 2.09 -6.40 -2.85
N PHE A 168 2.36 -6.59 -1.57
CA PHE A 168 3.59 -7.27 -1.14
C PHE A 168 3.59 -8.75 -1.53
N GLY A 169 4.78 -9.30 -1.70
CA GLY A 169 5.03 -10.71 -2.01
C GLY A 169 5.49 -10.94 -3.46
N ALA A 170 6.37 -11.92 -3.63
CA ALA A 170 6.81 -12.42 -4.92
C ALA A 170 5.68 -13.19 -5.62
N ASN A 171 5.60 -13.10 -6.96
CA ASN A 171 4.50 -13.67 -7.74
C ASN A 171 4.51 -15.21 -7.80
N ASP A 172 5.61 -15.84 -7.46
CA ASP A 172 5.81 -17.31 -7.45
C ASP A 172 5.73 -17.90 -6.04
N VAL A 173 5.40 -17.10 -5.02
CA VAL A 173 5.10 -17.54 -3.65
C VAL A 173 3.59 -17.66 -3.48
N GLU A 174 3.15 -18.80 -2.91
CA GLU A 174 1.73 -19.02 -2.63
C GLU A 174 1.21 -18.00 -1.60
N ASP A 175 0.05 -17.42 -1.87
CA ASP A 175 -0.64 -16.48 -1.00
C ASP A 175 -1.97 -17.10 -0.52
N PRO A 176 -1.97 -17.79 0.63
CA PRO A 176 -3.14 -18.50 1.12
C PRO A 176 -4.27 -17.55 1.59
N GLU A 177 -3.95 -16.31 1.92
CA GLU A 177 -4.93 -15.30 2.34
C GLU A 177 -5.54 -14.54 1.15
N GLY A 178 -4.94 -14.69 -0.02
CA GLY A 178 -5.34 -14.03 -1.26
C GLY A 178 -4.90 -12.57 -1.33
N TRP A 179 -5.10 -11.99 -2.51
CA TRP A 179 -4.60 -10.66 -2.86
C TRP A 179 -4.91 -9.56 -1.82
N ALA A 180 -6.10 -9.59 -1.21
CA ALA A 180 -6.63 -8.47 -0.42
C ALA A 180 -5.84 -8.16 0.87
N CYS A 181 -5.18 -9.15 1.48
CA CYS A 181 -4.44 -8.95 2.73
C CYS A 181 -3.19 -8.09 2.49
N GLU A 182 -2.27 -8.60 1.72
CA GLU A 182 -1.02 -7.91 1.42
C GLU A 182 -1.21 -6.65 0.56
N ALA A 183 -2.27 -6.60 -0.26
CA ALA A 183 -2.64 -5.39 -1.00
C ALA A 183 -3.19 -4.28 -0.08
N ALA A 184 -3.92 -4.62 0.97
CA ALA A 184 -4.36 -3.63 1.96
C ALA A 184 -3.18 -3.07 2.74
N ARG A 185 -2.25 -3.94 3.17
CA ARG A 185 -1.04 -3.53 3.88
C ARG A 185 -0.16 -2.63 3.00
N TYR A 186 0.04 -3.01 1.73
CA TYR A 186 0.72 -2.19 0.72
C TYR A 186 0.02 -0.84 0.52
N TYR A 187 -1.29 -0.85 0.24
CA TYR A 187 -2.07 0.36 0.00
C TYR A 187 -2.02 1.32 1.19
N ILE A 188 -2.34 0.84 2.39
CA ILE A 188 -2.43 1.66 3.60
C ILE A 188 -1.05 2.21 3.98
N GLY A 189 -0.01 1.38 3.89
CA GLY A 189 1.36 1.76 4.18
C GLY A 189 1.89 2.86 3.27
N ILE A 190 1.73 2.71 1.98
CA ILE A 190 2.41 3.48 0.93
C ILE A 190 1.49 4.54 0.30
N VAL A 191 0.26 4.16 -0.08
CA VAL A 191 -0.68 5.02 -0.82
C VAL A 191 -1.69 5.71 0.08
N GLY A 192 -1.95 5.19 1.29
CA GLY A 192 -3.09 5.53 2.16
C GLY A 192 -3.28 7.03 2.44
N LYS A 193 -2.19 7.81 2.51
CA LYS A 193 -2.26 9.28 2.66
C LYS A 193 -3.03 9.96 1.53
N TYR A 194 -3.02 9.40 0.33
CA TYR A 194 -3.45 10.03 -0.91
C TYR A 194 -4.83 9.55 -1.40
N GLY A 195 -5.72 9.17 -0.49
CA GLY A 195 -7.04 8.64 -0.82
C GLY A 195 -7.85 9.52 -1.80
N THR A 196 -7.80 10.85 -1.67
CA THR A 196 -8.47 11.76 -2.63
C THR A 196 -7.92 11.63 -4.05
N GLN A 197 -6.61 11.46 -4.20
CA GLN A 197 -5.96 11.29 -5.49
C GLN A 197 -6.34 9.95 -6.11
N VAL A 198 -6.38 8.88 -5.30
CA VAL A 198 -6.85 7.56 -5.73
C VAL A 198 -8.31 7.62 -6.17
N GLN A 199 -9.20 8.27 -5.43
CA GLN A 199 -10.60 8.48 -5.83
C GLN A 199 -10.72 9.20 -7.20
N ASN A 200 -9.85 10.16 -7.48
CA ASN A 200 -9.82 10.83 -8.78
C ASN A 200 -9.34 9.90 -9.90
N VAL A 201 -8.38 9.01 -9.63
CA VAL A 201 -7.93 7.99 -10.59
C VAL A 201 -9.01 6.96 -10.85
N LEU A 202 -9.69 6.46 -9.81
CA LEU A 202 -10.80 5.51 -9.95
C LEU A 202 -11.94 6.08 -10.82
N LYS A 203 -12.27 7.37 -10.66
CA LYS A 203 -13.25 8.05 -11.53
C LYS A 203 -12.84 8.08 -13.00
N LYS A 204 -11.54 8.29 -13.27
CA LYS A 204 -11.03 8.24 -14.66
C LYS A 204 -11.07 6.81 -15.21
N ALA A 205 -10.64 5.83 -14.40
CA ALA A 205 -10.62 4.42 -14.77
C ALA A 205 -12.02 3.86 -15.04
N ALA A 206 -13.05 4.34 -14.33
CA ALA A 206 -14.44 3.94 -14.54
C ALA A 206 -14.99 4.26 -15.94
N ALA A 207 -14.36 5.17 -16.67
CA ALA A 207 -14.71 5.47 -18.06
C ALA A 207 -14.04 4.54 -19.09
N LEU A 208 -13.15 3.63 -18.63
CA LEU A 208 -12.38 2.71 -19.47
C LEU A 208 -12.97 1.30 -19.36
N ASP A 209 -12.98 0.55 -20.47
CA ASP A 209 -13.37 -0.87 -20.49
C ASP A 209 -12.15 -1.74 -20.14
N ILE A 210 -11.77 -1.78 -18.85
CA ILE A 210 -10.60 -2.53 -18.38
C ILE A 210 -10.97 -3.99 -18.16
N LYS A 211 -10.16 -4.92 -18.70
CA LYS A 211 -10.30 -6.37 -18.55
C LYS A 211 -9.16 -6.99 -17.75
N THR A 212 -8.01 -6.32 -17.74
CA THR A 212 -6.80 -6.78 -17.06
C THR A 212 -6.09 -5.60 -16.43
N ILE A 213 -5.57 -5.77 -15.22
CA ILE A 213 -4.72 -4.78 -14.55
C ILE A 213 -3.33 -5.40 -14.36
N CYS A 214 -2.32 -4.67 -14.83
CA CYS A 214 -0.91 -4.99 -14.74
C CYS A 214 -0.24 -3.96 -13.81
N ALA A 215 -0.14 -4.29 -12.53
CA ALA A 215 0.54 -3.45 -11.54
C ALA A 215 2.05 -3.69 -11.56
N LEU A 216 2.82 -2.77 -10.97
CA LEU A 216 4.29 -2.90 -10.83
C LEU A 216 4.70 -3.89 -9.72
N HIS A 217 3.76 -4.26 -8.84
CA HIS A 217 3.95 -5.30 -7.82
C HIS A 217 2.78 -6.28 -7.80
N GLY A 218 3.05 -7.53 -7.44
CA GLY A 218 2.04 -8.56 -7.29
C GLY A 218 1.52 -9.13 -8.62
N PRO A 219 0.44 -9.93 -8.60
CA PRO A 219 -0.03 -10.67 -9.76
C PRO A 219 -0.76 -9.78 -10.76
N VAL A 220 -0.83 -10.23 -12.01
CA VAL A 220 -1.73 -9.69 -13.02
C VAL A 220 -3.18 -10.00 -12.61
N LEU A 221 -4.00 -8.96 -12.51
CA LEU A 221 -5.40 -9.08 -12.09
C LEU A 221 -6.32 -9.24 -13.31
N THR A 222 -7.12 -10.29 -13.31
CA THR A 222 -8.05 -10.64 -14.39
C THR A 222 -9.39 -11.10 -13.81
N GLY A 223 -10.35 -11.41 -14.67
CA GLY A 223 -11.66 -11.92 -14.26
C GLY A 223 -12.58 -10.81 -13.73
N ASP A 224 -13.18 -11.00 -12.55
CA ASP A 224 -14.03 -9.99 -11.94
C ASP A 224 -13.21 -8.92 -11.21
N LEU A 225 -12.90 -7.84 -11.93
CA LEU A 225 -12.14 -6.72 -11.38
C LEU A 225 -12.91 -5.90 -10.34
N ASN A 226 -14.22 -6.05 -10.21
CA ASN A 226 -15.02 -5.27 -9.26
C ASN A 226 -14.54 -5.49 -7.82
N THR A 227 -14.13 -6.71 -7.47
CA THR A 227 -13.61 -7.00 -6.12
C THR A 227 -12.42 -6.10 -5.77
N TYR A 228 -11.48 -5.91 -6.69
CA TYR A 228 -10.30 -5.06 -6.48
C TYR A 228 -10.65 -3.58 -6.46
N LEU A 229 -11.51 -3.15 -7.39
CA LEU A 229 -11.98 -1.77 -7.49
C LEU A 229 -12.79 -1.35 -6.25
N ASP A 230 -13.66 -2.22 -5.73
CA ASP A 230 -14.47 -1.97 -4.54
C ASP A 230 -13.60 -1.82 -3.28
N LEU A 231 -12.57 -2.65 -3.13
CA LEU A 231 -11.62 -2.54 -2.02
C LEU A 231 -10.82 -1.24 -2.12
N TYR A 232 -10.28 -0.93 -3.29
CA TYR A 232 -9.58 0.35 -3.51
C TYR A 232 -10.48 1.56 -3.27
N ASN A 233 -11.76 1.49 -3.68
CA ASN A 233 -12.73 2.54 -3.40
C ASN A 233 -12.98 2.70 -1.89
N LYS A 234 -13.14 1.61 -1.13
CA LYS A 234 -13.29 1.64 0.33
C LYS A 234 -12.06 2.22 1.00
N TRP A 235 -10.88 1.68 0.70
CA TRP A 235 -9.63 2.14 1.33
C TRP A 235 -9.35 3.61 1.03
N SER A 236 -9.55 4.06 -0.21
CA SER A 236 -9.29 5.45 -0.61
C SER A 236 -10.36 6.44 -0.15
N SER A 237 -11.55 5.98 0.17
CA SER A 237 -12.58 6.78 0.86
C SER A 237 -12.49 6.68 2.39
N TYR A 238 -11.50 5.93 2.90
CA TYR A 238 -11.28 5.67 4.33
C TYR A 238 -12.45 4.92 5.01
N GLU A 239 -13.23 4.18 4.24
CA GLU A 239 -14.26 3.30 4.79
C GLU A 239 -13.64 1.99 5.29
N PRO A 240 -14.09 1.45 6.43
CA PRO A 240 -13.64 0.13 6.88
C PRO A 240 -14.14 -0.97 5.94
N ASP A 241 -13.32 -1.98 5.73
CA ASP A 241 -13.70 -3.18 4.96
C ASP A 241 -13.89 -4.42 5.83
N LYS A 242 -13.58 -4.32 7.14
CA LYS A 242 -13.80 -5.36 8.15
C LYS A 242 -14.70 -4.85 9.29
N ASN A 243 -15.73 -5.60 9.64
CA ASN A 243 -16.50 -5.35 10.86
C ASN A 243 -15.84 -6.10 12.02
N GLY A 244 -15.45 -5.37 13.07
CA GLY A 244 -14.78 -5.94 14.23
C GLY A 244 -13.93 -4.91 14.97
N VAL A 245 -12.95 -5.39 15.75
CA VAL A 245 -12.14 -4.53 16.60
C VAL A 245 -10.66 -4.86 16.45
N ALA A 246 -9.85 -3.87 16.07
CA ALA A 246 -8.41 -3.93 16.23
C ALA A 246 -8.04 -3.42 17.63
N ILE A 247 -7.21 -4.17 18.37
CA ILE A 247 -6.73 -3.81 19.71
C ILE A 247 -5.22 -3.67 19.66
N ALA A 248 -4.72 -2.44 19.71
CA ALA A 248 -3.29 -2.15 19.79
C ALA A 248 -2.91 -1.80 21.23
N TYR A 249 -1.92 -2.50 21.79
CA TYR A 249 -1.51 -2.23 23.16
C TYR A 249 0.01 -2.13 23.34
N THR A 250 0.38 -1.40 24.40
CA THR A 250 1.71 -1.44 25.00
C THR A 250 1.60 -1.70 26.51
N SER A 251 2.55 -2.43 27.08
CA SER A 251 2.52 -2.74 28.50
C SER A 251 3.93 -2.92 29.05
N VAL A 252 4.24 -2.26 30.18
CA VAL A 252 5.56 -2.38 30.84
C VAL A 252 5.65 -3.64 31.70
N TYR A 253 4.72 -3.82 32.66
CA TYR A 253 4.70 -4.93 33.60
C TYR A 253 3.50 -5.86 33.47
N GLY A 254 2.81 -5.86 32.34
CA GLY A 254 1.72 -6.79 32.03
C GLY A 254 0.31 -6.34 32.45
N HIS A 255 0.13 -5.31 33.28
CA HIS A 255 -1.21 -4.91 33.72
C HIS A 255 -2.08 -4.32 32.63
N THR A 256 -1.52 -3.47 31.76
CA THR A 256 -2.23 -2.95 30.59
C THR A 256 -2.52 -4.06 29.57
N LYS A 257 -1.55 -4.96 29.32
CA LYS A 257 -1.76 -6.17 28.52
C LYS A 257 -2.92 -7.01 29.06
N ALA A 258 -2.98 -7.25 30.37
CA ALA A 258 -4.07 -8.01 30.99
C ALA A 258 -5.44 -7.37 30.75
N ALA A 259 -5.52 -6.04 30.77
CA ALA A 259 -6.77 -5.32 30.45
C ALA A 259 -7.16 -5.45 28.96
N ALA A 260 -6.20 -5.27 28.07
CA ALA A 260 -6.43 -5.42 26.61
C ALA A 260 -6.90 -6.83 26.26
N LEU A 261 -6.23 -7.86 26.79
CA LEU A 261 -6.60 -9.26 26.57
C LEU A 261 -7.95 -9.62 27.22
N SER A 262 -8.25 -9.07 28.41
CA SER A 262 -9.56 -9.27 29.04
C SER A 262 -10.71 -8.67 28.21
N LEU A 263 -10.50 -7.49 27.58
CA LEU A 263 -11.46 -6.91 26.64
C LEU A 263 -11.60 -7.81 25.40
N ALA A 264 -10.48 -8.27 24.87
CA ALA A 264 -10.46 -9.16 23.70
C ALA A 264 -11.32 -10.43 23.92
N GLU A 265 -11.13 -11.09 25.07
CA GLU A 265 -11.92 -12.28 25.40
C GLU A 265 -13.42 -11.99 25.57
N GLN A 266 -13.78 -10.84 26.17
CA GLN A 266 -15.17 -10.43 26.31
C GLN A 266 -15.83 -10.15 24.95
N LEU A 267 -15.10 -9.49 24.02
CA LEU A 267 -15.57 -9.24 22.67
C LEU A 267 -15.70 -10.53 21.83
N LYS A 268 -14.72 -11.44 21.94
CA LYS A 268 -14.81 -12.78 21.32
C LYS A 268 -16.01 -13.56 21.80
N ALA A 269 -16.31 -13.54 23.11
CA ALA A 269 -17.47 -14.22 23.69
C ALA A 269 -18.79 -13.67 23.15
N LYS A 270 -18.80 -12.45 22.61
CA LYS A 270 -19.96 -11.81 21.94
C LYS A 270 -19.95 -12.02 20.42
N GLY A 271 -19.03 -12.82 19.89
CA GLY A 271 -18.92 -13.11 18.45
C GLY A 271 -18.29 -12.01 17.61
N VAL A 272 -17.63 -11.03 18.24
CA VAL A 272 -16.93 -9.97 17.52
C VAL A 272 -15.60 -10.49 16.96
N LYS A 273 -15.33 -10.21 15.69
CA LYS A 273 -14.01 -10.45 15.09
C LYS A 273 -12.99 -9.47 15.69
N ILE A 274 -11.88 -9.99 16.14
CA ILE A 274 -10.84 -9.14 16.73
C ILE A 274 -9.45 -9.55 16.23
N GLU A 275 -8.57 -8.56 16.15
CA GLU A 275 -7.13 -8.71 16.00
C GLU A 275 -6.43 -7.94 17.15
N VAL A 276 -5.36 -8.50 17.72
CA VAL A 276 -4.68 -7.93 18.89
C VAL A 276 -3.20 -7.82 18.62
N PHE A 277 -2.63 -6.64 18.83
CA PHE A 277 -1.23 -6.33 18.55
C PHE A 277 -0.50 -5.84 19.80
N ASP A 278 0.61 -6.48 20.14
CA ASP A 278 1.61 -5.97 21.08
C ASP A 278 2.59 -5.09 20.30
N LEU A 279 2.36 -3.78 20.30
CA LEU A 279 3.14 -2.82 19.50
C LEU A 279 4.66 -2.83 19.78
N ALA A 280 5.11 -3.48 20.84
CA ALA A 280 6.53 -3.65 21.13
C ALA A 280 7.13 -4.93 20.53
N ARG A 281 6.32 -5.81 19.93
CA ARG A 281 6.75 -7.14 19.46
C ARG A 281 6.23 -7.52 18.09
N ASP A 282 5.00 -7.10 17.77
CA ASP A 282 4.36 -7.41 16.49
C ASP A 282 4.75 -6.35 15.43
N ASP A 283 4.55 -6.67 14.16
CA ASP A 283 4.82 -5.73 13.09
C ASP A 283 3.89 -4.51 13.18
N MET A 284 4.49 -3.34 13.26
CA MET A 284 3.78 -2.06 13.32
C MET A 284 2.91 -1.82 12.08
N ALA A 285 3.36 -2.26 10.89
CA ALA A 285 2.62 -2.08 9.65
C ALA A 285 1.33 -2.91 9.62
N GLU A 286 1.34 -4.13 10.15
CA GLU A 286 0.14 -4.95 10.32
C GLU A 286 -0.86 -4.31 11.31
N ALA A 287 -0.36 -3.76 12.42
CA ALA A 287 -1.22 -3.06 13.37
C ALA A 287 -1.87 -1.81 12.76
N VAL A 288 -1.13 -1.06 11.92
CA VAL A 288 -1.63 0.10 11.18
C VAL A 288 -2.67 -0.34 10.15
N GLU A 289 -2.39 -1.38 9.36
CA GLU A 289 -3.33 -1.96 8.40
C GLU A 289 -4.64 -2.35 9.08
N ALA A 290 -4.58 -3.09 10.18
CA ALA A 290 -5.76 -3.50 10.94
C ALA A 290 -6.57 -2.29 11.44
N ALA A 291 -5.91 -1.22 11.94
CA ALA A 291 -6.60 -0.01 12.38
C ALA A 291 -7.39 0.68 11.26
N PHE A 292 -6.89 0.64 10.02
CA PHE A 292 -7.60 1.19 8.86
C PHE A 292 -8.69 0.26 8.31
N ARG A 293 -8.54 -1.05 8.46
CA ARG A 293 -9.50 -2.02 7.92
C ARG A 293 -10.67 -2.28 8.85
N PHE A 294 -10.45 -2.31 10.18
CA PHE A 294 -11.53 -2.50 11.13
C PHE A 294 -12.31 -1.20 11.40
N ASP A 295 -13.60 -1.32 11.68
CA ASP A 295 -14.47 -0.19 11.99
C ASP A 295 -14.27 0.35 13.42
N ARG A 296 -13.62 -0.44 14.30
CA ARG A 296 -13.36 -0.11 15.71
C ARG A 296 -11.91 -0.34 16.07
N LEU A 297 -11.32 0.61 16.83
CA LEU A 297 -9.96 0.57 17.32
C LEU A 297 -9.91 0.77 18.83
N VAL A 298 -9.16 -0.07 19.52
CA VAL A 298 -8.84 0.10 20.95
C VAL A 298 -7.35 0.41 21.11
N LEU A 299 -7.05 1.52 21.78
CA LEU A 299 -5.69 1.95 22.12
C LEU A 299 -5.46 1.73 23.61
N ALA A 300 -4.65 0.73 23.97
CA ALA A 300 -4.37 0.40 25.36
C ALA A 300 -2.91 0.69 25.70
N THR A 301 -2.63 1.69 26.57
CA THR A 301 -1.26 2.09 26.85
C THR A 301 -1.09 2.61 28.28
N THR A 302 0.16 2.70 28.70
CA THR A 302 0.53 3.28 29.99
C THR A 302 1.04 4.70 29.84
N THR A 303 0.78 5.53 30.85
CA THR A 303 1.46 6.80 31.01
C THR A 303 2.93 6.55 31.27
N TYR A 304 3.79 7.19 30.51
CA TYR A 304 5.25 7.04 30.60
C TYR A 304 5.91 8.40 30.40
N ASN A 305 6.77 8.83 31.34
CA ASN A 305 7.41 10.14 31.33
C ASN A 305 6.45 11.32 31.15
N ALA A 306 5.29 11.28 31.83
CA ALA A 306 4.20 12.25 31.67
C ALA A 306 3.58 12.32 30.25
N ASP A 307 3.85 11.35 29.40
CA ASP A 307 3.38 11.16 28.05
C ASP A 307 2.83 9.73 27.87
N ILE A 308 2.72 9.21 26.65
CA ILE A 308 2.39 7.81 26.36
C ILE A 308 3.65 7.00 26.07
N PHE A 309 3.54 5.68 26.15
CA PHE A 309 4.65 4.79 25.84
C PHE A 309 5.09 4.96 24.37
N PRO A 310 6.42 4.99 24.06
CA PRO A 310 6.93 5.36 22.74
C PRO A 310 6.33 4.61 21.56
N PHE A 311 6.17 3.31 21.64
CA PHE A 311 5.57 2.52 20.54
C PHE A 311 4.12 2.89 20.26
N MET A 312 3.33 3.23 21.30
CA MET A 312 1.96 3.73 21.10
C MET A 312 1.95 5.11 20.44
N ARG A 313 2.90 5.99 20.81
CA ARG A 313 3.05 7.30 20.13
C ARG A 313 3.33 7.11 18.65
N HIS A 314 4.31 6.30 18.32
CA HIS A 314 4.70 6.00 16.95
C HIS A 314 3.53 5.40 16.15
N PHE A 315 2.80 4.46 16.74
CA PHE A 315 1.58 3.90 16.13
C PHE A 315 0.54 4.99 15.81
N VAL A 316 0.21 5.86 16.77
CA VAL A 316 -0.78 6.94 16.55
C VAL A 316 -0.27 7.94 15.51
N GLU A 317 1.02 8.26 15.47
CA GLU A 317 1.63 9.10 14.44
C GLU A 317 1.47 8.47 13.05
N HIS A 318 1.75 7.18 12.89
CA HIS A 318 1.49 6.46 11.64
C HIS A 318 0.02 6.52 11.19
N LEU A 319 -0.92 6.46 12.13
CA LEU A 319 -2.34 6.63 11.79
C LEU A 319 -2.64 8.03 11.27
N THR A 320 -2.18 9.07 11.99
CA THR A 320 -2.49 10.47 11.66
C THR A 320 -1.84 10.93 10.36
N GLU A 321 -0.62 10.48 10.07
CA GLU A 321 0.09 10.76 8.83
C GLU A 321 -0.62 10.22 7.58
N ARG A 322 -1.42 9.16 7.74
CA ARG A 322 -2.20 8.50 6.69
C ARG A 322 -3.66 8.91 6.65
N ASN A 323 -4.03 10.04 7.30
CA ASN A 323 -5.39 10.56 7.34
C ASN A 323 -6.41 9.62 8.00
N PHE A 324 -6.04 8.96 9.09
CA PHE A 324 -6.94 8.08 9.86
C PHE A 324 -8.24 8.79 10.21
N GLN A 325 -9.37 8.18 9.89
CA GLN A 325 -10.69 8.78 10.04
C GLN A 325 -11.81 7.75 10.01
N LYS A 326 -13.05 8.17 10.31
CA LYS A 326 -14.28 7.35 10.20
C LYS A 326 -14.24 6.08 11.02
N ARG A 327 -13.71 6.15 12.25
CA ARG A 327 -13.59 4.99 13.15
C ARG A 327 -14.16 5.28 14.52
N ARG A 328 -14.64 4.22 15.20
CA ARG A 328 -14.91 4.27 16.65
C ARG A 328 -13.62 3.92 17.39
N VAL A 329 -13.22 4.76 18.33
CA VAL A 329 -11.95 4.60 19.07
C VAL A 329 -12.22 4.53 20.56
N ALA A 330 -11.70 3.48 21.23
CA ALA A 330 -11.68 3.39 22.68
C ALA A 330 -10.27 3.50 23.21
N ILE A 331 -10.12 4.00 24.43
CA ILE A 331 -8.84 4.16 25.10
C ILE A 331 -8.88 3.44 26.44
N ILE A 332 -7.86 2.60 26.68
CA ILE A 332 -7.55 2.01 27.97
C ILE A 332 -6.21 2.61 28.42
N GLU A 333 -6.27 3.54 29.37
CA GLU A 333 -5.05 4.11 29.93
C GLU A 333 -4.68 3.47 31.28
N ASN A 334 -3.39 3.42 31.57
CA ASN A 334 -2.86 2.99 32.86
C ASN A 334 -1.84 4.00 33.40
N GLY A 335 -1.96 4.35 34.66
CA GLY A 335 -1.01 5.21 35.34
C GLY A 335 -1.22 5.19 36.84
N SER A 336 -0.18 4.81 37.62
CA SER A 336 -0.31 4.56 39.05
C SER A 336 -0.66 5.79 39.90
N TRP A 337 -0.15 6.96 39.53
CA TRP A 337 -0.37 8.20 40.33
C TRP A 337 -0.92 9.37 39.48
N ALA A 338 -0.63 9.45 38.19
CA ALA A 338 -1.06 10.53 37.32
C ALA A 338 -1.33 9.99 35.88
N PRO A 339 -2.44 9.26 35.63
CA PRO A 339 -2.77 8.81 34.31
C PRO A 339 -3.06 9.99 33.39
N THR A 340 -2.29 10.10 32.29
CA THR A 340 -2.40 11.19 31.29
C THR A 340 -2.48 10.65 29.88
N ALA A 341 -2.35 9.34 29.67
CA ALA A 341 -2.25 8.74 28.35
C ALA A 341 -3.49 9.00 27.49
N LYS A 342 -4.68 8.94 28.06
CA LYS A 342 -5.94 9.28 27.35
C LYS A 342 -5.91 10.71 26.79
N LYS A 343 -5.49 11.67 27.60
CA LYS A 343 -5.40 13.08 27.19
C LYS A 343 -4.42 13.27 26.05
N VAL A 344 -3.27 12.62 26.11
CA VAL A 344 -2.22 12.69 25.07
C VAL A 344 -2.74 12.07 23.76
N ILE A 345 -3.34 10.87 23.81
CA ILE A 345 -3.90 10.21 22.62
C ILE A 345 -4.98 11.09 21.97
N LEU A 346 -5.91 11.64 22.74
CA LEU A 346 -6.95 12.52 22.22
C LEU A 346 -6.36 13.77 21.55
N GLY A 347 -5.30 14.35 22.12
CA GLY A 347 -4.59 15.47 21.52
C GLY A 347 -3.91 15.10 20.19
N LEU A 348 -3.33 13.91 20.08
CA LEU A 348 -2.72 13.42 18.83
C LEU A 348 -3.78 13.16 17.74
N LEU A 349 -4.97 12.71 18.13
CA LEU A 349 -6.08 12.41 17.22
C LEU A 349 -6.96 13.63 16.88
N GLU A 350 -6.70 14.82 17.45
CA GLU A 350 -7.54 16.00 17.27
C GLU A 350 -7.75 16.41 15.80
N GLY A 351 -6.74 16.17 14.94
CA GLY A 351 -6.82 16.44 13.49
C GLY A 351 -7.54 15.37 12.67
N CYS A 352 -7.89 14.22 13.26
CA CYS A 352 -8.55 13.12 12.58
C CYS A 352 -10.06 13.39 12.42
N LYS A 353 -10.60 13.15 11.21
CA LYS A 353 -12.01 13.43 10.90
C LYS A 353 -12.91 12.26 11.28
N ASP A 354 -14.15 12.58 11.64
CA ASP A 354 -15.22 11.59 11.81
C ASP A 354 -14.85 10.43 12.76
N LEU A 355 -14.08 10.72 13.82
CA LEU A 355 -13.83 9.78 14.90
C LEU A 355 -14.93 9.86 15.96
N THR A 356 -15.41 8.71 16.40
CA THR A 356 -16.30 8.59 17.57
C THR A 356 -15.52 7.96 18.71
N ILE A 357 -15.30 8.74 19.77
CA ILE A 357 -14.61 8.23 20.98
C ILE A 357 -15.61 7.52 21.87
N ALA A 358 -15.24 6.33 22.36
CA ALA A 358 -16.05 5.52 23.26
C ALA A 358 -16.42 6.28 24.56
N GLU A 359 -17.65 6.12 25.03
CA GLU A 359 -18.09 6.69 26.30
C GLU A 359 -17.38 6.00 27.47
N ASN A 360 -17.21 4.67 27.39
CA ASN A 360 -16.65 3.84 28.45
C ASN A 360 -15.13 3.62 28.33
N CYS A 361 -14.35 4.69 28.06
CA CYS A 361 -12.88 4.59 28.16
C CYS A 361 -12.46 4.19 29.59
N VAL A 362 -11.43 3.35 29.71
CA VAL A 362 -11.02 2.75 31.00
C VAL A 362 -9.75 3.41 31.52
N THR A 363 -9.79 3.94 32.74
CA THR A 363 -8.60 4.45 33.45
C THR A 363 -8.20 3.48 34.56
N ILE A 364 -7.04 2.84 34.40
CA ILE A 364 -6.47 1.90 35.36
C ILE A 364 -5.42 2.59 36.22
N LYS A 365 -5.47 2.39 37.51
CA LYS A 365 -4.42 2.81 38.45
C LYS A 365 -3.64 1.58 38.90
N SER A 366 -2.57 1.29 38.20
CA SER A 366 -1.68 0.12 38.33
C SER A 366 -2.29 -1.19 37.84
N ALA A 367 -3.25 -1.79 38.55
CA ALA A 367 -3.87 -3.07 38.17
C ALA A 367 -5.40 -2.97 38.08
N LEU A 368 -6.02 -3.89 37.36
CA LEU A 368 -7.48 -4.02 37.31
C LEU A 368 -8.06 -4.34 38.69
N ASN A 369 -9.04 -3.55 39.10
CA ASN A 369 -9.86 -3.78 40.29
C ASN A 369 -11.33 -4.03 39.90
N ALA A 370 -12.24 -4.14 40.86
CA ALA A 370 -13.66 -4.43 40.59
C ALA A 370 -14.32 -3.34 39.73
N GLU A 371 -14.09 -2.06 40.02
CA GLU A 371 -14.64 -0.91 39.30
C GLU A 371 -14.13 -0.85 37.85
N THR A 372 -12.82 -1.02 37.65
CA THR A 372 -12.23 -0.98 36.29
C THR A 372 -12.65 -2.20 35.45
N ARG A 373 -12.89 -3.36 36.08
CA ARG A 373 -13.45 -4.54 35.41
C ARG A 373 -14.90 -4.30 34.97
N GLU A 374 -15.71 -3.61 35.79
CA GLU A 374 -17.07 -3.23 35.43
C GLU A 374 -17.08 -2.23 34.24
N THR A 375 -16.19 -1.22 34.26
CA THR A 375 -16.05 -0.26 33.16
C THR A 375 -15.58 -0.97 31.88
N LEU A 376 -14.65 -1.93 32.01
CA LEU A 376 -14.18 -2.73 30.87
C LEU A 376 -15.31 -3.59 30.27
N ALA A 377 -16.21 -4.13 31.11
CA ALA A 377 -17.39 -4.86 30.64
C ALA A 377 -18.37 -3.94 29.90
N LYS A 378 -18.60 -2.72 30.38
CA LYS A 378 -19.40 -1.71 29.66
C LYS A 378 -18.78 -1.34 28.32
N LEU A 379 -17.47 -1.19 28.25
CA LEU A 379 -16.76 -0.97 26.98
C LEU A 379 -16.96 -2.17 26.03
N ALA A 380 -16.91 -3.40 26.54
CA ALA A 380 -17.13 -4.60 25.74
C ALA A 380 -18.57 -4.64 25.18
N GLU A 381 -19.59 -4.21 25.96
CA GLU A 381 -20.96 -4.06 25.43
C GLU A 381 -21.05 -2.98 24.36
N GLU A 382 -20.45 -1.82 24.60
CA GLU A 382 -20.43 -0.69 23.66
C GLU A 382 -19.75 -1.05 22.34
N PHE A 383 -18.70 -1.87 22.37
CA PHE A 383 -17.89 -2.25 21.21
C PHE A 383 -18.31 -3.59 20.58
N ALA A 384 -19.33 -4.24 21.11
CA ALA A 384 -19.92 -5.44 20.50
C ALA A 384 -20.95 -5.13 19.39
N CYS A 385 -21.45 -3.88 19.35
CA CYS A 385 -22.52 -3.42 18.45
C CYS A 385 -22.00 -2.73 17.21
#